data_adf82f40e13f814a4da4c6c865a02bf8
#
_entry.id   adf82f40e13f814a4da4c6c865a02bf8
#
_cell.length_a   1.000
_cell.length_b   1.000
_cell.length_c   1.000
_cell.angle_alpha   90.00
_cell.angle_beta   90.00
_cell.angle_gamma   90.00
#
_symmetry.space_group_name_H-M   'P 1'
#
loop_
_entity.id
_entity.type
_entity.pdbx_description
1 polymer ?
#
loop_
_entity_poly.entity_id
_entity_poly.type
_entity_poly.pdbx_seq_one_letter_code
_entity_poly.pdbx_strand_id
1 'polypeptide(L)'
;MPSIAQALTKCSAGQAVVDQEGRIGTVISQGSALCQVKYGTGETYGWIYWNLRPAPGGAQPVLPAANSKPPPKAVGPVADDPSVTVLRPATAHSRVYHTGSNGHFMISAEVNRAPIDFLVDTGASLVFLTADDARNAGIDLRGLNYTQLVSTGNGSVRAAPVVLSEIRVGDLSLDNVRAAVLDNLGQSVLGMSFLDRLKGFEMRAGSLTIDW
;
A
#
# COMPACT_ATOMS: atom_id res chain seq x y z
N MET A 1 4.63 22.99 23.98
CA MET A 1 3.85 22.45 22.84
C MET A 1 4.72 21.40 22.18
N PRO A 2 4.32 20.13 22.04
CA PRO A 2 5.14 19.15 21.34
C PRO A 2 5.18 19.52 19.87
N SER A 3 6.39 19.65 19.33
CA SER A 3 6.66 19.84 17.92
C SER A 3 6.01 18.70 17.13
N ILE A 4 5.16 19.02 16.17
CA ILE A 4 4.60 18.04 15.23
C ILE A 4 5.77 17.55 14.41
N ALA A 5 6.26 16.36 14.72
CA ALA A 5 7.33 15.72 13.95
C ALA A 5 6.81 15.53 12.52
N GLN A 6 7.41 16.25 11.58
CA GLN A 6 7.04 16.21 10.17
C GLN A 6 7.33 14.81 9.62
N ALA A 7 6.42 14.31 8.77
CA ALA A 7 6.64 13.09 8.00
C ALA A 7 7.92 13.21 7.16
N LEU A 8 8.58 12.08 6.93
CA LEU A 8 9.78 12.06 6.10
C LEU A 8 9.41 12.40 4.64
N THR A 9 10.24 13.17 3.98
CA THR A 9 10.17 13.41 2.54
C THR A 9 11.00 12.40 1.74
N LYS A 10 11.91 11.69 2.44
CA LYS A 10 12.81 10.68 1.90
C LYS A 10 13.35 9.87 3.07
N CYS A 11 13.61 8.57 2.87
CA CYS A 11 14.38 7.78 3.83
C CYS A 11 15.80 7.51 3.35
N SER A 12 16.69 7.27 4.28
CA SER A 12 18.08 6.93 4.01
C SER A 12 18.47 5.67 4.79
N ALA A 13 19.23 4.78 4.16
CA ALA A 13 19.73 3.58 4.84
C ALA A 13 20.52 3.97 6.11
N GLY A 14 20.30 3.26 7.21
CA GLY A 14 20.84 3.57 8.53
C GLY A 14 20.05 4.59 9.34
N GLN A 15 19.04 5.22 8.75
CA GLN A 15 18.19 6.19 9.46
C GLN A 15 17.26 5.48 10.46
N ALA A 16 17.25 5.96 11.71
CA ALA A 16 16.26 5.54 12.70
C ALA A 16 14.93 6.26 12.45
N VAL A 17 13.84 5.49 12.42
CA VAL A 17 12.49 5.96 12.10
C VAL A 17 11.47 5.41 13.06
N VAL A 18 10.34 6.11 13.19
CA VAL A 18 9.17 5.67 13.95
C VAL A 18 8.03 5.47 12.97
N ASP A 19 7.36 4.34 13.04
CA ASP A 19 6.17 4.05 12.24
C ASP A 19 4.89 4.63 12.86
N GLN A 20 3.74 4.38 12.21
CA GLN A 20 2.43 4.87 12.66
C GLN A 20 2.00 4.26 13.99
N GLU A 21 2.53 3.10 14.35
CA GLU A 21 2.26 2.40 15.61
C GLU A 21 3.22 2.80 16.73
N GLY A 22 4.16 3.72 16.44
CA GLY A 22 5.14 4.21 17.40
C GLY A 22 6.35 3.30 17.58
N ARG A 23 6.53 2.26 16.74
CA ARG A 23 7.67 1.36 16.82
C ARG A 23 8.91 2.02 16.18
N ILE A 24 10.06 1.85 16.81
CA ILE A 24 11.33 2.36 16.29
C ILE A 24 12.05 1.27 15.51
N GLY A 25 12.43 1.59 14.29
CA GLY A 25 13.21 0.71 13.44
C GLY A 25 14.30 1.44 12.68
N THR A 26 15.15 0.70 11.99
CA THR A 26 16.22 1.23 11.14
C THR A 26 15.93 0.96 9.68
N VAL A 27 16.04 1.97 8.85
CA VAL A 27 15.95 1.81 7.39
C VAL A 27 17.15 1.00 6.90
N ILE A 28 16.91 -0.15 6.29
CA ILE A 28 17.95 -1.03 5.76
C ILE A 28 18.13 -0.91 4.25
N SER A 29 17.06 -0.54 3.54
CA SER A 29 17.13 -0.20 2.13
C SER A 29 16.10 0.86 1.78
N GLN A 30 16.38 1.63 0.74
CA GLN A 30 15.47 2.64 0.22
C GLN A 30 15.09 2.29 -1.22
N GLY A 31 13.80 2.23 -1.48
CA GLY A 31 13.26 2.29 -2.83
C GLY A 31 12.76 3.72 -3.11
N SER A 32 12.16 3.90 -4.27
CA SER A 32 11.68 5.20 -4.70
C SER A 32 10.53 5.77 -3.85
N ALA A 33 9.70 4.90 -3.28
CA ALA A 33 8.60 5.28 -2.39
C ALA A 33 8.57 4.43 -1.11
N LEU A 34 9.21 3.26 -1.09
CA LEU A 34 9.24 2.33 0.03
C LEU A 34 10.60 2.32 0.70
N CYS A 35 10.57 2.35 2.02
CA CYS A 35 11.72 2.12 2.88
C CYS A 35 11.56 0.77 3.54
N GLN A 36 12.53 -0.11 3.41
CA GLN A 36 12.54 -1.32 4.23
C GLN A 36 13.09 -0.98 5.61
N VAL A 37 12.30 -1.20 6.62
CA VAL A 37 12.62 -0.90 8.02
C VAL A 37 12.76 -2.21 8.78
N LYS A 38 13.93 -2.41 9.37
CA LYS A 38 14.20 -3.53 10.26
C LYS A 38 13.98 -3.10 11.71
N TYR A 39 13.20 -3.87 12.42
CA TYR A 39 12.91 -3.67 13.85
C TYR A 39 13.82 -4.49 14.74
N GLY A 40 13.89 -4.14 16.02
CA GLY A 40 14.70 -4.86 17.01
C GLY A 40 14.28 -6.32 17.22
N THR A 41 13.08 -6.69 16.82
CA THR A 41 12.56 -8.07 16.78
C THR A 41 13.18 -8.92 15.66
N GLY A 42 13.93 -8.31 14.76
CA GLY A 42 14.50 -8.95 13.57
C GLY A 42 13.58 -8.92 12.35
N GLU A 43 12.34 -8.53 12.52
CA GLU A 43 11.36 -8.40 11.44
C GLU A 43 11.67 -7.21 10.54
N THR A 44 11.30 -7.33 9.26
CA THR A 44 11.49 -6.29 8.26
C THR A 44 10.19 -6.00 7.56
N TYR A 45 9.78 -4.73 7.54
CA TYR A 45 8.57 -4.27 6.86
C TYR A 45 8.90 -3.18 5.84
N GLY A 46 8.15 -3.17 4.75
CA GLY A 46 8.16 -2.10 3.77
C GLY A 46 7.23 -0.96 4.20
N TRP A 47 7.77 0.24 4.38
CA TRP A 47 7.00 1.43 4.73
C TRP A 47 7.13 2.50 3.65
N ILE A 48 6.02 3.14 3.34
CA ILE A 48 6.06 4.37 2.54
C ILE A 48 6.66 5.47 3.43
N TYR A 49 7.66 6.21 2.93
CA TYR A 49 8.46 7.13 3.74
C TYR A 49 7.65 8.21 4.47
N TRP A 50 6.51 8.67 3.95
CA TRP A 50 5.68 9.65 4.66
C TRP A 50 4.86 9.08 5.82
N ASN A 51 4.77 7.75 5.94
CA ASN A 51 4.21 7.05 7.09
C ASN A 51 5.26 6.88 8.20
N LEU A 52 6.50 7.28 7.94
CA LEU A 52 7.60 7.25 8.88
C LEU A 52 7.91 8.66 9.38
N ARG A 53 8.39 8.74 10.60
CA ARG A 53 8.90 9.97 11.21
C ARG A 53 10.34 9.73 11.64
N PRO A 54 11.19 10.76 11.67
CA PRO A 54 12.50 10.62 12.30
C PRO A 54 12.35 10.22 13.76
N ALA A 55 13.14 9.25 14.22
CA ALA A 55 13.14 8.89 15.63
C ALA A 55 13.66 10.06 16.48
N PRO A 56 13.03 10.41 17.59
CA PRO A 56 13.47 11.50 18.44
C PRO A 56 14.88 11.24 18.98
N GLY A 57 15.75 12.26 18.90
CA GLY A 57 17.07 12.25 19.53
C GLY A 57 18.16 11.41 18.89
N GLY A 58 18.00 11.00 17.62
CA GLY A 58 19.01 10.13 16.97
C GLY A 58 19.13 8.77 17.68
N ALA A 59 18.06 8.31 18.31
CA ALA A 59 18.03 7.06 19.06
C ALA A 59 18.48 5.91 18.16
N GLN A 60 19.61 5.30 18.52
CA GLN A 60 19.97 3.99 17.98
C GLN A 60 18.89 2.99 18.38
N PRO A 61 18.53 2.03 17.53
CA PRO A 61 17.60 0.98 17.89
C PRO A 61 18.09 0.29 19.15
N VAL A 62 17.36 0.47 20.25
CA VAL A 62 17.67 -0.21 21.50
C VAL A 62 17.30 -1.67 21.27
N LEU A 63 18.30 -2.53 21.17
CA LEU A 63 18.09 -3.97 21.29
C LEU A 63 17.40 -4.19 22.63
N PRO A 64 16.25 -4.87 22.68
CA PRO A 64 15.60 -5.15 23.96
C PRO A 64 16.60 -5.94 24.81
N ALA A 65 16.85 -5.45 26.04
CA ALA A 65 17.56 -6.22 27.03
C ALA A 65 16.86 -7.58 27.18
N ALA A 66 17.66 -8.63 27.32
CA ALA A 66 17.27 -10.06 27.29
C ALA A 66 16.27 -10.51 28.37
N ASN A 67 15.38 -9.64 28.86
CA ASN A 67 14.44 -9.95 29.96
C ASN A 67 13.02 -9.43 29.74
N SER A 68 12.58 -9.18 28.53
CA SER A 68 11.15 -9.06 28.25
C SER A 68 10.58 -10.44 27.94
N LYS A 69 9.55 -10.81 28.69
CA LYS A 69 8.74 -12.04 28.51
C LYS A 69 8.54 -12.30 27.01
N PRO A 70 8.90 -13.50 26.52
CA PRO A 70 8.77 -13.77 25.10
C PRO A 70 7.31 -13.56 24.69
N PRO A 71 7.08 -12.94 23.51
CA PRO A 71 5.74 -12.93 22.94
C PRO A 71 5.27 -14.38 22.84
N PRO A 72 3.95 -14.63 22.92
CA PRO A 72 3.42 -15.97 22.79
C PRO A 72 4.09 -16.61 21.56
N LYS A 73 4.68 -17.81 21.77
CA LYS A 73 5.37 -18.54 20.70
C LYS A 73 4.56 -18.43 19.43
N ALA A 74 5.20 -17.95 18.36
CA ALA A 74 4.68 -18.14 17.02
C ALA A 74 4.30 -19.62 16.94
N VAL A 75 3.02 -19.92 16.81
CA VAL A 75 2.53 -21.26 16.55
C VAL A 75 3.17 -21.60 15.22
N GLY A 76 4.08 -22.57 15.24
CA GLY A 76 4.67 -23.11 14.01
C GLY A 76 3.56 -23.51 13.05
N PRO A 77 3.86 -23.81 11.79
CA PRO A 77 2.84 -24.16 10.83
C PRO A 77 1.96 -25.24 11.47
N VAL A 78 0.72 -24.85 11.77
CA VAL A 78 -0.29 -25.79 12.23
C VAL A 78 -0.47 -26.74 11.07
N ALA A 79 -0.05 -27.99 11.25
CA ALA A 79 -0.39 -29.06 10.33
C ALA A 79 -1.89 -28.97 10.11
N ASP A 80 -2.32 -29.10 8.85
CA ASP A 80 -3.72 -29.07 8.43
C ASP A 80 -4.58 -29.93 9.36
N ASP A 81 -5.14 -29.31 10.38
CA ASP A 81 -6.20 -29.88 11.20
C ASP A 81 -7.53 -29.53 10.51
N PRO A 82 -8.21 -30.49 9.89
CA PRO A 82 -9.47 -30.24 9.19
C PRO A 82 -10.61 -29.82 10.13
N SER A 83 -10.37 -29.73 11.44
CA SER A 83 -11.38 -29.35 12.44
C SER A 83 -11.35 -27.87 12.81
N VAL A 84 -10.36 -27.07 12.37
CA VAL A 84 -10.36 -25.64 12.60
C VAL A 84 -11.13 -24.95 11.50
N THR A 85 -12.44 -25.01 11.56
CA THR A 85 -13.30 -24.11 10.83
C THR A 85 -13.15 -22.72 11.43
N VAL A 86 -12.31 -21.88 10.83
CA VAL A 86 -12.33 -20.44 11.10
C VAL A 86 -13.69 -19.93 10.63
N LEU A 87 -14.62 -19.80 11.55
CA LEU A 87 -15.90 -19.15 11.30
C LEU A 87 -15.61 -17.67 11.00
N ARG A 88 -15.40 -17.34 9.74
CA ARG A 88 -15.52 -15.95 9.28
C ARG A 88 -16.97 -15.52 9.54
N PRO A 89 -17.20 -14.38 10.20
CA PRO A 89 -18.57 -13.91 10.40
C PRO A 89 -19.23 -13.77 9.02
N ALA A 90 -20.43 -14.34 8.89
CA ALA A 90 -21.21 -14.44 7.65
C ALA A 90 -21.67 -13.07 7.07
N THR A 91 -21.15 -11.95 7.57
CA THR A 91 -21.46 -10.58 7.15
C THR A 91 -20.31 -9.86 6.46
N ALA A 92 -19.16 -10.50 6.25
CA ALA A 92 -18.06 -9.90 5.54
C ALA A 92 -18.24 -10.11 4.03
N HIS A 93 -18.39 -9.02 3.29
CA HIS A 93 -18.27 -9.04 1.85
C HIS A 93 -16.80 -9.33 1.52
N SER A 94 -16.56 -10.37 0.73
CA SER A 94 -15.22 -10.83 0.39
C SER A 94 -15.16 -11.29 -1.05
N ARG A 95 -14.07 -11.01 -1.74
CA ARG A 95 -13.84 -11.48 -3.11
C ARG A 95 -12.41 -11.95 -3.27
N VAL A 96 -12.25 -13.07 -3.99
CA VAL A 96 -10.96 -13.67 -4.28
C VAL A 96 -10.62 -13.48 -5.76
N TYR A 97 -9.40 -13.03 -6.02
CA TYR A 97 -8.80 -12.92 -7.34
C TYR A 97 -7.60 -13.85 -7.42
N HIS A 98 -7.34 -14.38 -8.60
CA HIS A 98 -6.19 -15.23 -8.85
C HIS A 98 -5.18 -14.51 -9.75
N THR A 99 -3.90 -14.83 -9.59
CA THR A 99 -2.87 -14.31 -10.48
C THR A 99 -3.11 -14.75 -11.93
N GLY A 100 -2.88 -13.82 -12.84
CA GLY A 100 -2.77 -14.14 -14.26
C GLY A 100 -1.51 -14.94 -14.58
N SER A 101 -1.34 -15.31 -15.85
CA SER A 101 -0.16 -16.06 -16.33
C SER A 101 1.18 -15.33 -16.13
N ASN A 102 1.14 -14.02 -15.94
CA ASN A 102 2.31 -13.15 -15.66
C ASN A 102 2.60 -12.98 -14.15
N GLY A 103 1.87 -13.67 -13.26
CA GLY A 103 2.04 -13.59 -11.81
C GLY A 103 1.47 -12.34 -11.15
N HIS A 104 0.73 -11.50 -11.89
CA HIS A 104 0.11 -10.29 -11.37
C HIS A 104 -1.38 -10.48 -11.10
N PHE A 105 -1.90 -9.72 -10.14
CA PHE A 105 -3.34 -9.63 -9.87
C PHE A 105 -3.93 -8.49 -10.70
N MET A 106 -5.00 -8.82 -11.43
CA MET A 106 -5.78 -7.84 -12.18
C MET A 106 -7.19 -7.75 -11.57
N ILE A 107 -7.67 -6.52 -11.40
CA ILE A 107 -9.03 -6.24 -10.92
C ILE A 107 -9.70 -5.31 -11.92
N SER A 108 -10.83 -5.76 -12.47
CA SER A 108 -11.73 -4.89 -13.24
C SER A 108 -12.59 -4.08 -12.25
N ALA A 109 -12.52 -2.76 -12.37
CA ALA A 109 -13.28 -1.82 -11.55
C ALA A 109 -13.93 -0.75 -12.43
N GLU A 110 -14.96 -0.10 -11.92
CA GLU A 110 -15.51 1.10 -12.54
C GLU A 110 -14.97 2.34 -11.84
N VAL A 111 -14.41 3.28 -12.59
CA VAL A 111 -14.03 4.59 -12.10
C VAL A 111 -14.96 5.62 -12.69
N ASN A 112 -15.73 6.32 -11.85
CA ASN A 112 -16.74 7.27 -12.31
C ASN A 112 -17.70 6.65 -13.38
N ARG A 113 -18.00 5.37 -13.26
CA ARG A 113 -18.81 4.51 -14.17
C ARG A 113 -18.08 4.04 -15.44
N ALA A 114 -16.82 4.39 -15.65
CA ALA A 114 -16.03 3.87 -16.76
C ALA A 114 -15.31 2.57 -16.33
N PRO A 115 -15.44 1.46 -17.08
CA PRO A 115 -14.73 0.23 -16.76
C PRO A 115 -13.24 0.38 -17.03
N ILE A 116 -12.42 0.00 -16.07
CA ILE A 116 -10.96 0.05 -16.12
C ILE A 116 -10.40 -1.22 -15.50
N ASP A 117 -9.42 -1.83 -16.16
CA ASP A 117 -8.67 -2.95 -15.62
C ASP A 117 -7.43 -2.44 -14.90
N PHE A 118 -7.27 -2.82 -13.66
CA PHE A 118 -6.18 -2.38 -12.80
C PHE A 118 -5.22 -3.51 -12.48
N LEU A 119 -3.94 -3.21 -12.57
CA LEU A 119 -2.90 -3.99 -11.91
C LEU A 119 -2.92 -3.65 -10.41
N VAL A 120 -3.02 -4.66 -9.54
CA VAL A 120 -2.91 -4.45 -8.10
C VAL A 120 -1.45 -4.35 -7.69
N ASP A 121 -1.08 -3.23 -7.07
CA ASP A 121 0.30 -2.97 -6.66
C ASP A 121 0.34 -2.34 -5.26
N THR A 122 0.73 -3.13 -4.26
CA THR A 122 0.93 -2.67 -2.88
C THR A 122 2.14 -1.74 -2.72
N GLY A 123 3.03 -1.68 -3.72
CA GLY A 123 4.14 -0.73 -3.78
C GLY A 123 3.72 0.67 -4.24
N ALA A 124 2.54 0.79 -4.85
CA ALA A 124 1.99 2.05 -5.30
C ALA A 124 1.19 2.72 -4.18
N SER A 125 1.53 3.95 -3.83
CA SER A 125 0.84 4.70 -2.76
C SER A 125 -0.53 5.23 -3.14
N LEU A 126 -0.75 5.47 -4.41
CA LEU A 126 -1.98 6.01 -4.97
C LEU A 126 -2.54 5.05 -6.02
N VAL A 127 -3.81 5.24 -6.34
CA VAL A 127 -4.34 4.77 -7.61
C VAL A 127 -3.70 5.59 -8.72
N PHE A 128 -3.14 4.93 -9.73
CA PHE A 128 -2.58 5.60 -10.91
C PHE A 128 -3.39 5.23 -12.14
N LEU A 129 -3.78 6.25 -12.90
CA LEU A 129 -4.49 6.09 -14.15
C LEU A 129 -3.56 6.38 -15.34
N THR A 130 -3.73 5.59 -16.39
CA THR A 130 -3.24 5.97 -17.71
C THR A 130 -3.99 7.21 -18.20
N ALA A 131 -3.42 7.95 -19.15
CA ALA A 131 -4.10 9.09 -19.74
C ALA A 131 -5.41 8.67 -20.45
N ASP A 132 -5.45 7.49 -21.06
CA ASP A 132 -6.63 6.99 -21.76
C ASP A 132 -7.73 6.59 -20.77
N ASP A 133 -7.41 5.88 -19.70
CA ASP A 133 -8.37 5.52 -18.66
C ASP A 133 -8.90 6.75 -17.92
N ALA A 134 -8.05 7.76 -17.68
CA ALA A 134 -8.48 9.01 -17.10
C ALA A 134 -9.50 9.74 -17.99
N ARG A 135 -9.29 9.78 -19.32
CA ARG A 135 -10.28 10.33 -20.28
C ARG A 135 -11.57 9.54 -20.26
N ASN A 136 -11.49 8.20 -20.27
CA ASN A 136 -12.66 7.31 -20.20
C ASN A 136 -13.46 7.54 -18.92
N ALA A 137 -12.77 7.80 -17.80
CA ALA A 137 -13.39 8.15 -16.51
C ALA A 137 -13.89 9.61 -16.43
N GLY A 138 -13.86 10.36 -17.54
CA GLY A 138 -14.40 11.72 -17.61
C GLY A 138 -13.47 12.79 -17.01
N ILE A 139 -12.18 12.52 -16.85
CA ILE A 139 -11.21 13.49 -16.34
C ILE A 139 -10.68 14.33 -17.51
N ASP A 140 -10.85 15.65 -17.44
CA ASP A 140 -10.30 16.57 -18.45
C ASP A 140 -8.78 16.75 -18.25
N LEU A 141 -8.00 16.11 -19.11
CA LEU A 141 -6.54 16.12 -19.04
C LEU A 141 -5.95 17.51 -19.34
N ARG A 142 -6.66 18.38 -20.07
CA ARG A 142 -6.15 19.72 -20.45
C ARG A 142 -6.02 20.67 -19.26
N GLY A 143 -6.81 20.42 -18.21
CA GLY A 143 -6.76 21.18 -16.97
C GLY A 143 -5.82 20.62 -15.91
N LEU A 144 -5.15 19.48 -16.18
CA LEU A 144 -4.32 18.82 -15.19
C LEU A 144 -2.92 19.46 -15.09
N ASN A 145 -2.47 19.61 -13.85
CA ASN A 145 -1.13 20.09 -13.54
C ASN A 145 -0.22 18.92 -13.17
N TYR A 146 0.67 18.52 -14.08
CA TYR A 146 1.65 17.46 -13.87
C TYR A 146 2.85 17.96 -13.05
N THR A 147 2.60 18.31 -11.80
CA THR A 147 3.58 18.95 -10.90
C THR A 147 4.29 17.98 -9.97
N GLN A 148 3.75 16.78 -9.79
CA GLN A 148 4.36 15.77 -8.93
C GLN A 148 5.29 14.86 -9.71
N LEU A 149 6.45 14.55 -9.13
CA LEU A 149 7.34 13.51 -9.63
C LEU A 149 7.07 12.22 -8.85
N VAL A 150 6.70 11.18 -9.58
CA VAL A 150 6.52 9.82 -9.05
C VAL A 150 7.66 8.97 -9.54
N SER A 151 8.34 8.30 -8.62
CA SER A 151 9.35 7.32 -8.98
C SER A 151 8.68 5.99 -9.29
N THR A 152 9.00 5.43 -10.43
CA THR A 152 8.59 4.12 -10.90
C THR A 152 9.80 3.21 -11.08
N GLY A 153 9.59 1.91 -11.31
CA GLY A 153 10.69 0.99 -11.60
C GLY A 153 11.52 1.39 -12.84
N ASN A 154 10.97 2.21 -13.74
CA ASN A 154 11.63 2.70 -14.96
C ASN A 154 12.13 4.15 -14.87
N GLY A 155 12.18 4.73 -13.66
CA GLY A 155 12.61 6.10 -13.43
C GLY A 155 11.50 7.01 -12.92
N SER A 156 11.74 8.32 -12.91
CA SER A 156 10.78 9.31 -12.44
C SER A 156 9.88 9.78 -13.58
N VAL A 157 8.58 9.78 -13.34
CA VAL A 157 7.56 10.27 -14.28
C VAL A 157 6.76 11.41 -13.63
N ARG A 158 6.23 12.30 -14.46
CA ARG A 158 5.35 13.36 -13.99
C ARG A 158 3.95 12.82 -13.77
N ALA A 159 3.33 13.26 -12.69
CA ALA A 159 1.98 12.90 -12.30
C ALA A 159 1.15 14.14 -12.01
N ALA A 160 -0.11 14.09 -12.40
CA ALA A 160 -1.11 15.07 -12.05
C ALA A 160 -2.04 14.49 -10.98
N PRO A 161 -2.06 15.04 -9.75
CA PRO A 161 -2.95 14.55 -8.70
C PRO A 161 -4.41 14.84 -9.05
N VAL A 162 -5.25 13.84 -8.80
CA VAL A 162 -6.70 13.91 -8.98
C VAL A 162 -7.42 13.23 -7.83
N VAL A 163 -8.70 13.51 -7.68
CA VAL A 163 -9.60 12.77 -6.79
C VAL A 163 -10.67 12.11 -7.64
N LEU A 164 -10.75 10.80 -7.56
CA LEU A 164 -11.79 10.03 -8.24
C LEU A 164 -13.07 10.09 -7.41
N SER A 165 -14.18 10.44 -8.03
CA SER A 165 -15.46 10.56 -7.33
C SER A 165 -15.89 9.21 -6.77
N GLU A 166 -15.69 8.14 -7.54
CA GLU A 166 -16.03 6.77 -7.14
C GLU A 166 -15.09 5.76 -7.80
N ILE A 167 -14.70 4.74 -7.05
CA ILE A 167 -14.19 3.46 -7.59
C ILE A 167 -15.11 2.35 -7.10
N ARG A 168 -15.63 1.55 -8.03
CA ARG A 168 -16.50 0.43 -7.74
C ARG A 168 -15.88 -0.89 -8.19
N VAL A 169 -15.86 -1.87 -7.28
CA VAL A 169 -15.41 -3.25 -7.54
C VAL A 169 -16.55 -4.20 -7.15
N GLY A 170 -17.38 -4.55 -8.11
CA GLY A 170 -18.62 -5.29 -7.84
C GLY A 170 -19.59 -4.48 -6.99
N ASP A 171 -19.88 -4.95 -5.78
CA ASP A 171 -20.75 -4.28 -4.79
C ASP A 171 -19.98 -3.40 -3.79
N LEU A 172 -18.65 -3.43 -3.81
CA LEU A 172 -17.82 -2.46 -3.09
C LEU A 172 -17.81 -1.12 -3.84
N SER A 173 -18.12 -0.04 -3.16
CA SER A 173 -17.96 1.33 -3.68
C SER A 173 -17.16 2.18 -2.69
N LEU A 174 -16.15 2.89 -3.17
CA LEU A 174 -15.35 3.84 -2.42
C LEU A 174 -15.37 5.20 -3.11
N ASP A 175 -15.83 6.21 -2.38
CA ASP A 175 -15.88 7.60 -2.86
C ASP A 175 -14.60 8.36 -2.54
N ASN A 176 -14.33 9.43 -3.32
CA ASN A 176 -13.25 10.37 -3.07
C ASN A 176 -11.87 9.68 -2.91
N VAL A 177 -11.54 8.79 -3.84
CA VAL A 177 -10.27 8.06 -3.82
C VAL A 177 -9.18 8.94 -4.41
N ARG A 178 -8.10 9.15 -3.64
CA ARG A 178 -6.93 9.90 -4.13
C ARG A 178 -6.21 9.10 -5.20
N ALA A 179 -5.93 9.76 -6.32
CA ALA A 179 -5.29 9.16 -7.48
C ALA A 179 -4.35 10.15 -8.16
N ALA A 180 -3.63 9.70 -9.15
CA ALA A 180 -2.91 10.58 -10.04
C ALA A 180 -2.94 10.02 -11.48
N VAL A 181 -2.90 10.92 -12.46
CA VAL A 181 -2.73 10.57 -13.86
C VAL A 181 -1.26 10.68 -14.22
N LEU A 182 -0.71 9.65 -14.88
CA LEU A 182 0.67 9.62 -15.34
C LEU A 182 0.74 9.68 -16.87
N ASP A 183 1.71 10.47 -17.39
CA ASP A 183 1.86 10.65 -18.85
C ASP A 183 2.25 9.35 -19.59
N ASN A 184 3.08 8.50 -18.99
CA ASN A 184 3.65 7.32 -19.62
C ASN A 184 3.41 6.05 -18.78
N LEU A 185 2.16 5.82 -18.39
CA LEU A 185 1.77 4.60 -17.71
C LEU A 185 1.19 3.62 -18.73
N GLY A 186 1.73 2.40 -18.78
CA GLY A 186 1.24 1.36 -19.70
C GLY A 186 -0.02 0.65 -19.24
N GLN A 187 -0.30 0.68 -17.93
CA GLN A 187 -1.44 0.00 -17.29
C GLN A 187 -1.82 0.75 -16.03
N SER A 188 -3.12 1.00 -15.85
CA SER A 188 -3.63 1.61 -14.60
C SER A 188 -3.37 0.71 -13.40
N VAL A 189 -3.07 1.33 -12.25
CA VAL A 189 -2.60 0.66 -11.03
C VAL A 189 -3.52 0.96 -9.86
N LEU A 190 -3.95 -0.09 -9.18
CA LEU A 190 -4.75 -0.01 -7.95
C LEU A 190 -3.81 -0.09 -6.75
N GLY A 191 -3.49 1.06 -6.18
CA GLY A 191 -2.53 1.19 -5.09
C GLY A 191 -3.16 1.38 -3.72
N MET A 192 -2.33 1.72 -2.74
CA MET A 192 -2.69 1.76 -1.33
C MET A 192 -3.79 2.78 -0.99
N SER A 193 -3.94 3.88 -1.76
CA SER A 193 -5.05 4.81 -1.53
C SER A 193 -6.45 4.19 -1.70
N PHE A 194 -6.53 3.03 -2.35
CA PHE A 194 -7.72 2.19 -2.41
C PHE A 194 -7.63 1.04 -1.40
N LEU A 195 -6.53 0.28 -1.40
CA LEU A 195 -6.38 -0.94 -0.61
C LEU A 195 -6.48 -0.70 0.90
N ASP A 196 -5.94 0.41 1.42
CA ASP A 196 -6.00 0.79 2.84
C ASP A 196 -7.43 1.13 3.32
N ARG A 197 -8.36 1.32 2.41
CA ARG A 197 -9.76 1.62 2.74
C ARG A 197 -10.64 0.38 2.85
N LEU A 198 -10.08 -0.78 2.51
CA LEU A 198 -10.71 -2.08 2.71
C LEU A 198 -10.68 -2.46 4.19
N LYS A 199 -11.58 -3.32 4.64
CA LYS A 199 -11.48 -3.95 5.96
C LYS A 199 -10.23 -4.82 6.07
N GLY A 200 -9.81 -5.40 4.95
CA GLY A 200 -8.59 -6.17 4.86
C GLY A 200 -8.33 -6.63 3.43
N PHE A 201 -7.07 -6.96 3.16
CA PHE A 201 -6.69 -7.71 1.98
C PHE A 201 -5.56 -8.68 2.33
N GLU A 202 -5.55 -9.84 1.68
CA GLU A 202 -4.53 -10.86 1.88
C GLU A 202 -4.05 -11.38 0.53
N MET A 203 -2.72 -11.42 0.35
CA MET A 203 -2.09 -12.07 -0.80
C MET A 203 -1.41 -13.35 -0.35
N ARG A 204 -1.86 -14.50 -0.82
CA ARG A 204 -1.32 -15.79 -0.43
C ARG A 204 -1.43 -16.80 -1.58
N ALA A 205 -0.34 -17.52 -1.85
CA ALA A 205 -0.31 -18.66 -2.78
C ALA A 205 -1.00 -18.39 -4.14
N GLY A 206 -0.75 -17.21 -4.74
CA GLY A 206 -1.34 -16.83 -6.03
C GLY A 206 -2.81 -16.40 -5.95
N SER A 207 -3.32 -16.12 -4.76
CA SER A 207 -4.65 -15.56 -4.53
C SER A 207 -4.54 -14.22 -3.81
N LEU A 208 -5.38 -13.27 -4.21
CA LEU A 208 -5.64 -12.02 -3.51
C LEU A 208 -7.09 -12.06 -3.02
N THR A 209 -7.28 -11.98 -1.72
CA THR A 209 -8.60 -11.79 -1.09
C THR A 209 -8.73 -10.35 -0.66
N ILE A 210 -9.85 -9.72 -0.96
CA ILE A 210 -10.23 -8.39 -0.45
C ILE A 210 -11.51 -8.51 0.36
N ASP A 211 -11.57 -7.80 1.49
CA ASP A 211 -12.70 -7.79 2.44
C ASP A 211 -13.23 -6.36 2.65
N TRP A 212 -14.58 -6.13 2.65
CA TRP A 212 -15.20 -4.82 2.86
C TRP A 212 -16.52 -4.84 3.60
#